data_a599af44cb9be02524d8bc9b938e7c32
#
_entry.id   a599af44cb9be02524d8bc9b938e7c32
#
_cell.length_a   1.000
_cell.length_b   1.000
_cell.length_c   1.000
_cell.angle_alpha   90.00
_cell.angle_beta   90.00
_cell.angle_gamma   90.00
#
_symmetry.space_group_name_H-M   'P 1'
#
loop_
_entity.id
_entity.type
_entity.pdbx_description
1 polymer ?
#
loop_
_entity_poly.entity_id
_entity_poly.type
_entity_poly.pdbx_seq_one_letter_code
_entity_poly.pdbx_strand_id
1 'polypeptide(L)'
;LLIRQASNAQNLELQTFGDAKYHPVIFLHGGPGYNSVIFEQTTAEELSRNGFFVISYDRRGEGRNEDLEANFTFEQTFRDLNGIYSDFNLEKATLVGHSFGGIVATFYAEEFPEKIESIVLASVPISMQNTFRTIIESSKKIYQDKEDKVNLSYIAQLEQMDTLAYGYAAYSFMHAMSNGFYSPSQPNSRAKELYQKMKSDSLVLKYASKNSYLAPMKFWENEAYTSIDLKENLKILNQEGIEMHGIYGKDDGLYSEEQVNTMRKILGDDKVKYLDNCSHSVFVDRQQEFIDVLIGLKK
;
A
#
# COMPACT_ATOMS: atom_id res chain seq x y z
N LEU A 1 4.73 24.65 1.46
CA LEU A 1 3.61 25.21 0.65
C LEU A 1 3.00 24.04 -0.11
N LEU A 2 1.75 23.69 0.20
CA LEU A 2 0.97 22.74 -0.60
C LEU A 2 0.67 23.40 -1.95
N ILE A 3 1.29 22.90 -3.02
CA ILE A 3 0.96 23.34 -4.37
C ILE A 3 -0.04 22.31 -4.93
N ARG A 4 -1.30 22.71 -5.07
CA ARG A 4 -2.26 21.97 -5.89
C ARG A 4 -1.95 22.31 -7.36
N GLN A 5 -1.42 21.35 -8.10
CA GLN A 5 -1.32 21.44 -9.55
C GLN A 5 -2.39 20.56 -10.19
N ALA A 6 -3.15 21.13 -11.13
CA ALA A 6 -3.89 20.32 -12.09
C ALA A 6 -2.86 19.74 -13.06
N SER A 7 -2.68 18.42 -13.02
CA SER A 7 -1.73 17.72 -13.87
C SER A 7 -2.32 17.52 -15.27
N ASN A 8 -1.46 17.50 -16.31
CA ASN A 8 -1.85 17.03 -17.65
C ASN A 8 -2.10 15.53 -17.68
N ALA A 9 -1.79 14.80 -16.60
CA ALA A 9 -2.21 13.42 -16.39
C ALA A 9 -3.75 13.33 -16.25
N GLN A 10 -4.46 13.83 -17.25
CA GLN A 10 -5.92 13.76 -17.41
C GLN A 10 -6.72 14.27 -16.19
N ASN A 11 -6.29 15.41 -15.62
CA ASN A 11 -6.94 16.12 -14.51
C ASN A 11 -6.90 15.41 -13.14
N LEU A 12 -5.93 14.53 -12.87
CA LEU A 12 -5.77 13.94 -11.55
C LEU A 12 -5.50 15.02 -10.48
N GLU A 13 -6.24 14.97 -9.38
CA GLU A 13 -5.89 15.71 -8.19
C GLU A 13 -4.72 15.00 -7.51
N LEU A 14 -3.57 15.69 -7.46
CA LEU A 14 -2.36 15.22 -6.82
C LEU A 14 -1.80 16.24 -5.84
N GLN A 15 -0.93 15.79 -4.93
CA GLN A 15 -0.25 16.63 -3.95
C GLN A 15 1.27 16.46 -4.10
N THR A 16 2.01 17.57 -3.94
CA THR A 16 3.47 17.53 -3.95
C THR A 16 4.05 18.15 -2.69
N PHE A 17 5.17 17.60 -2.23
CA PHE A 17 5.88 18.04 -1.04
C PHE A 17 7.37 18.12 -1.35
N GLY A 18 8.03 19.22 -0.93
CA GLY A 18 9.45 19.45 -1.18
C GLY A 18 9.73 20.22 -2.48
N ASP A 19 11.02 20.37 -2.79
CA ASP A 19 11.50 21.06 -3.97
C ASP A 19 11.68 20.04 -5.13
N ALA A 20 11.21 20.37 -6.32
CA ALA A 20 11.29 19.50 -7.50
C ALA A 20 12.73 19.11 -7.92
N LYS A 21 13.76 19.79 -7.39
CA LYS A 21 15.17 19.42 -7.60
C LYS A 21 15.64 18.26 -6.72
N TYR A 22 14.85 17.88 -5.71
CA TYR A 22 15.18 16.79 -4.81
C TYR A 22 14.85 15.42 -5.42
N HIS A 23 15.32 14.35 -4.78
CA HIS A 23 15.10 12.98 -5.22
C HIS A 23 13.58 12.67 -5.29
N PRO A 24 13.05 12.31 -6.49
CA PRO A 24 11.61 12.11 -6.66
C PRO A 24 11.14 10.80 -6.06
N VAL A 25 10.04 10.87 -5.31
CA VAL A 25 9.33 9.74 -4.72
C VAL A 25 7.87 9.82 -5.14
N ILE A 26 7.32 8.77 -5.73
CA ILE A 26 5.89 8.65 -6.04
C ILE A 26 5.27 7.64 -5.07
N PHE A 27 4.28 8.09 -4.30
CA PHE A 27 3.53 7.24 -3.38
C PHE A 27 2.28 6.66 -4.03
N LEU A 28 2.17 5.34 -4.00
CA LEU A 28 1.05 4.55 -4.52
C LEU A 28 0.28 3.96 -3.36
N HIS A 29 -0.93 4.45 -3.12
CA HIS A 29 -1.76 4.05 -1.98
C HIS A 29 -2.32 2.63 -2.09
N GLY A 30 -2.72 2.07 -0.95
CA GLY A 30 -3.37 0.76 -0.83
C GLY A 30 -4.78 0.70 -1.44
N GLY A 31 -5.56 -0.29 -1.05
CA GLY A 31 -6.90 -0.56 -1.56
C GLY A 31 -6.94 -1.86 -2.37
N PRO A 32 -7.63 -1.97 -3.54
CA PRO A 32 -8.34 -0.90 -4.25
C PRO A 32 -9.48 -0.27 -3.43
N GLY A 33 -9.81 0.99 -3.76
CA GLY A 33 -10.93 1.70 -3.14
C GLY A 33 -10.52 2.62 -1.99
N TYR A 34 -9.24 2.92 -1.79
CA TYR A 34 -8.72 3.76 -0.71
C TYR A 34 -8.16 5.10 -1.24
N ASN A 35 -7.21 5.71 -0.52
CA ASN A 35 -6.60 7.00 -0.87
C ASN A 35 -5.23 7.19 -0.17
N SER A 36 -4.54 8.27 -0.50
CA SER A 36 -3.21 8.62 0.00
C SER A 36 -3.20 9.61 1.17
N VAL A 37 -4.36 10.09 1.61
CA VAL A 37 -4.47 11.20 2.58
C VAL A 37 -3.72 10.93 3.89
N ILE A 38 -3.78 9.71 4.44
CA ILE A 38 -3.06 9.38 5.68
C ILE A 38 -1.54 9.55 5.49
N PHE A 39 -0.98 9.04 4.40
CA PHE A 39 0.44 9.21 4.10
C PHE A 39 0.81 10.70 3.97
N GLU A 40 0.01 11.47 3.27
CA GLU A 40 0.22 12.92 3.08
C GLU A 40 0.23 13.69 4.41
N GLN A 41 -0.76 13.43 5.27
CA GLN A 41 -0.93 14.17 6.53
C GLN A 41 0.04 13.72 7.63
N THR A 42 0.70 12.58 7.45
CA THR A 42 1.62 12.04 8.47
C THR A 42 3.08 12.06 8.02
N THR A 43 3.41 11.66 6.79
CA THR A 43 4.77 11.27 6.41
C THR A 43 5.35 12.05 5.24
N ALA A 44 4.53 12.50 4.29
CA ALA A 44 5.03 13.16 3.08
C ALA A 44 5.83 14.44 3.36
N GLU A 45 5.36 15.29 4.29
CA GLU A 45 6.07 16.51 4.69
C GLU A 45 7.42 16.19 5.36
N GLU A 46 7.49 15.12 6.17
CA GLU A 46 8.74 14.72 6.83
C GLU A 46 9.76 14.16 5.83
N LEU A 47 9.30 13.39 4.83
CA LEU A 47 10.16 12.98 3.71
C LEU A 47 10.71 14.21 2.95
N SER A 48 9.87 15.22 2.71
CA SER A 48 10.31 16.43 2.01
C SER A 48 11.41 17.18 2.78
N ARG A 49 11.32 17.24 4.11
CA ARG A 49 12.37 17.82 4.98
C ARG A 49 13.67 17.02 4.92
N ASN A 50 13.59 15.75 4.60
CA ASN A 50 14.74 14.88 4.37
C ASN A 50 15.25 14.90 2.92
N GLY A 51 14.85 15.91 2.12
CA GLY A 51 15.38 16.15 0.77
C GLY A 51 14.79 15.21 -0.28
N PHE A 52 13.50 14.88 -0.17
CA PHE A 52 12.74 14.21 -1.21
C PHE A 52 11.72 15.16 -1.85
N PHE A 53 11.48 14.98 -3.13
CA PHE A 53 10.34 15.53 -3.83
C PHE A 53 9.26 14.46 -3.88
N VAL A 54 8.26 14.58 -3.00
CA VAL A 54 7.21 13.57 -2.85
C VAL A 54 6.01 13.96 -3.70
N ILE A 55 5.56 13.03 -4.54
CA ILE A 55 4.33 13.13 -5.34
C ILE A 55 3.37 12.07 -4.83
N SER A 56 2.16 12.49 -4.49
CA SER A 56 1.09 11.62 -3.99
C SER A 56 -0.21 11.92 -4.72
N TYR A 57 -0.96 10.89 -5.07
CA TYR A 57 -2.25 11.02 -5.73
C TYR A 57 -3.18 9.86 -5.34
N ASP A 58 -4.46 10.07 -5.50
CA ASP A 58 -5.44 8.99 -5.43
C ASP A 58 -5.68 8.46 -6.84
N ARG A 59 -5.73 7.13 -7.00
CA ARG A 59 -6.01 6.54 -8.32
C ARG A 59 -7.38 7.01 -8.83
N ARG A 60 -7.51 7.07 -10.13
CA ARG A 60 -8.74 7.41 -10.84
C ARG A 60 -9.90 6.54 -10.36
N GLY A 61 -11.05 7.15 -10.08
CA GLY A 61 -12.23 6.49 -9.49
C GLY A 61 -12.11 6.20 -7.98
N GLU A 62 -11.05 6.69 -7.33
CA GLU A 62 -10.80 6.46 -5.90
C GLU A 62 -10.51 7.79 -5.17
N GLY A 63 -10.82 7.86 -3.88
CA GLY A 63 -10.48 8.98 -3.01
C GLY A 63 -10.95 10.35 -3.52
N ARG A 64 -10.02 11.28 -3.77
CA ARG A 64 -10.30 12.63 -4.30
C ARG A 64 -10.61 12.62 -5.80
N ASN A 65 -10.21 11.56 -6.50
CA ASN A 65 -10.44 11.36 -7.92
C ASN A 65 -11.64 10.43 -8.20
N GLU A 66 -12.55 10.26 -7.21
CA GLU A 66 -13.71 9.36 -7.30
C GLU A 66 -14.69 9.72 -8.44
N ASP A 67 -14.77 11.02 -8.79
CA ASP A 67 -15.66 11.52 -9.86
C ASP A 67 -15.05 11.39 -11.26
N LEU A 68 -13.78 10.99 -11.38
CA LEU A 68 -13.13 10.80 -12.67
C LEU A 68 -13.52 9.44 -13.26
N GLU A 69 -13.80 9.44 -14.56
CA GLU A 69 -14.07 8.20 -15.30
C GLU A 69 -12.89 7.23 -15.15
N ALA A 70 -13.18 6.00 -14.71
CA ALA A 70 -12.18 5.00 -14.37
C ALA A 70 -12.50 3.65 -15.00
N ASN A 71 -11.49 3.04 -15.63
CA ASN A 71 -11.56 1.68 -16.14
C ASN A 71 -11.21 0.63 -15.08
N PHE A 72 -10.57 1.06 -13.99
CA PHE A 72 -10.09 0.18 -12.91
C PHE A 72 -9.21 -0.97 -13.44
N THR A 73 -8.18 -0.61 -14.22
CA THR A 73 -7.19 -1.54 -14.78
C THR A 73 -5.76 -1.07 -14.45
N PHE A 74 -4.82 -2.02 -14.46
CA PHE A 74 -3.40 -1.66 -14.34
C PHE A 74 -2.95 -0.78 -15.50
N GLU A 75 -3.38 -1.06 -16.72
CA GLU A 75 -3.05 -0.25 -17.89
C GLU A 75 -3.45 1.22 -17.73
N GLN A 76 -4.66 1.51 -17.21
CA GLN A 76 -5.08 2.89 -16.94
C GLN A 76 -4.22 3.54 -15.85
N THR A 77 -3.93 2.80 -14.77
CA THR A 77 -3.05 3.26 -13.69
C THR A 77 -1.65 3.59 -14.21
N PHE A 78 -1.12 2.79 -15.13
CA PHE A 78 0.19 3.03 -15.76
C PHE A 78 0.18 4.25 -16.69
N ARG A 79 -0.90 4.48 -17.42
CA ARG A 79 -1.06 5.72 -18.21
C ARG A 79 -1.06 6.96 -17.31
N ASP A 80 -1.77 6.91 -16.19
CA ASP A 80 -1.79 7.99 -15.22
C ASP A 80 -0.40 8.22 -14.60
N LEU A 81 0.32 7.17 -14.23
CA LEU A 81 1.72 7.27 -13.76
C LEU A 81 2.64 7.87 -14.83
N ASN A 82 2.57 7.41 -16.06
CA ASN A 82 3.34 7.97 -17.17
C ASN A 82 3.05 9.46 -17.39
N GLY A 83 1.81 9.88 -17.19
CA GLY A 83 1.42 11.29 -17.17
C GLY A 83 2.12 12.08 -16.06
N ILE A 84 2.19 11.52 -14.84
CA ILE A 84 2.91 12.14 -13.71
C ILE A 84 4.40 12.28 -14.03
N TYR A 85 5.06 11.26 -14.57
CA TYR A 85 6.45 11.36 -15.01
C TYR A 85 6.66 12.50 -16.04
N SER A 86 5.75 12.61 -17.00
CA SER A 86 5.80 13.67 -18.01
C SER A 86 5.58 15.06 -17.42
N ASP A 87 4.57 15.24 -16.56
CA ASP A 87 4.21 16.54 -15.97
C ASP A 87 5.33 17.13 -15.11
N PHE A 88 6.08 16.27 -14.44
CA PHE A 88 7.20 16.69 -13.57
C PHE A 88 8.58 16.52 -14.23
N ASN A 89 8.64 16.15 -15.51
CA ASN A 89 9.88 15.86 -16.25
C ASN A 89 10.79 14.89 -15.50
N LEU A 90 10.22 13.81 -14.94
CA LEU A 90 10.97 12.80 -14.23
C LEU A 90 11.57 11.79 -15.22
N GLU A 91 12.87 11.59 -15.14
CA GLU A 91 13.54 10.51 -15.85
C GLU A 91 13.34 9.19 -15.10
N LYS A 92 13.61 9.22 -13.79
CA LYS A 92 13.39 8.10 -12.86
C LYS A 92 12.78 8.59 -11.55
N ALA A 93 12.12 7.68 -10.81
CA ALA A 93 11.65 7.94 -9.46
C ALA A 93 11.75 6.68 -8.58
N THR A 94 11.84 6.89 -7.27
CA THR A 94 11.56 5.83 -6.29
C THR A 94 10.05 5.67 -6.17
N LEU A 95 9.55 4.45 -6.41
CA LEU A 95 8.15 4.12 -6.16
C LEU A 95 7.99 3.58 -4.74
N VAL A 96 7.10 4.19 -3.97
CA VAL A 96 6.67 3.67 -2.67
C VAL A 96 5.29 3.09 -2.82
N GLY A 97 5.19 1.77 -2.86
CA GLY A 97 3.91 1.08 -2.96
C GLY A 97 3.44 0.59 -1.59
N HIS A 98 2.29 1.08 -1.12
CA HIS A 98 1.67 0.58 0.10
C HIS A 98 0.57 -0.43 -0.23
N SER A 99 0.62 -1.62 0.37
CA SER A 99 -0.41 -2.64 0.19
C SER A 99 -0.66 -2.92 -1.31
N PHE A 100 -1.87 -2.77 -1.82
CA PHE A 100 -2.18 -2.90 -3.25
C PHE A 100 -1.33 -1.98 -4.15
N GLY A 101 -0.93 -0.80 -3.65
CA GLY A 101 -0.01 0.08 -4.37
C GLY A 101 1.35 -0.54 -4.67
N GLY A 102 1.77 -1.54 -3.88
CA GLY A 102 2.98 -2.31 -4.15
C GLY A 102 2.81 -3.32 -5.29
N ILE A 103 1.60 -3.85 -5.48
CA ILE A 103 1.27 -4.64 -6.68
C ILE A 103 1.40 -3.75 -7.92
N VAL A 104 0.80 -2.55 -7.87
CA VAL A 104 0.90 -1.57 -8.95
C VAL A 104 2.36 -1.22 -9.24
N ALA A 105 3.19 -0.93 -8.20
CA ALA A 105 4.60 -0.60 -8.36
C ALA A 105 5.38 -1.74 -9.02
N THR A 106 5.12 -2.98 -8.62
CA THR A 106 5.80 -4.17 -9.17
C THR A 106 5.48 -4.35 -10.65
N PHE A 107 4.22 -4.33 -11.04
CA PHE A 107 3.84 -4.49 -12.44
C PHE A 107 4.24 -3.29 -13.31
N TYR A 108 4.19 -2.06 -12.76
CA TYR A 108 4.69 -0.89 -13.47
C TYR A 108 6.20 -0.98 -13.73
N ALA A 109 6.97 -1.50 -12.77
CA ALA A 109 8.42 -1.67 -12.92
C ALA A 109 8.79 -2.74 -13.96
N GLU A 110 7.98 -3.77 -14.14
CA GLU A 110 8.17 -4.75 -15.22
C GLU A 110 7.95 -4.15 -16.60
N GLU A 111 6.96 -3.26 -16.73
CA GLU A 111 6.62 -2.65 -18.02
C GLU A 111 7.54 -1.46 -18.37
N PHE A 112 8.00 -0.72 -17.34
CA PHE A 112 8.81 0.51 -17.50
C PHE A 112 10.04 0.52 -16.58
N PRO A 113 10.93 -0.48 -16.66
CA PRO A 113 12.09 -0.59 -15.75
C PRO A 113 13.04 0.60 -15.84
N GLU A 114 13.13 1.26 -17.01
CA GLU A 114 13.96 2.44 -17.23
C GLU A 114 13.52 3.66 -16.41
N LYS A 115 12.26 3.69 -15.93
CA LYS A 115 11.71 4.77 -15.11
C LYS A 115 11.91 4.57 -13.61
N ILE A 116 12.41 3.41 -13.22
CA ILE A 116 12.54 3.03 -11.81
C ILE A 116 13.94 3.36 -11.31
N GLU A 117 14.01 4.16 -10.24
CA GLU A 117 15.24 4.32 -9.46
C GLU A 117 15.33 3.22 -8.38
N SER A 118 14.25 3.01 -7.65
CA SER A 118 14.10 1.95 -6.65
C SER A 118 12.62 1.75 -6.29
N ILE A 119 12.32 0.66 -5.57
CA ILE A 119 10.96 0.36 -5.08
C ILE A 119 11.00 0.11 -3.57
N VAL A 120 10.10 0.75 -2.83
CA VAL A 120 9.83 0.43 -1.42
C VAL A 120 8.45 -0.22 -1.32
N LEU A 121 8.44 -1.49 -0.93
CA LEU A 121 7.25 -2.32 -0.76
C LEU A 121 6.80 -2.27 0.71
N ALA A 122 5.86 -1.36 1.01
CA ALA A 122 5.36 -1.10 2.35
C ALA A 122 4.10 -1.95 2.62
N SER A 123 4.21 -2.99 3.43
CA SER A 123 3.09 -3.91 3.75
C SER A 123 2.38 -4.43 2.49
N VAL A 124 3.14 -5.01 1.56
CA VAL A 124 2.64 -5.46 0.25
C VAL A 124 2.31 -6.95 0.27
N PRO A 125 1.14 -7.38 -0.24
CA PRO A 125 0.84 -8.80 -0.38
C PRO A 125 1.75 -9.43 -1.46
N ILE A 126 2.59 -10.38 -1.05
CA ILE A 126 3.38 -11.17 -2.02
C ILE A 126 2.48 -12.14 -2.79
N SER A 127 1.45 -12.65 -2.12
CA SER A 127 0.42 -13.51 -2.70
C SER A 127 -0.91 -13.20 -2.04
N MET A 128 -1.90 -12.81 -2.82
CA MET A 128 -3.23 -12.50 -2.32
C MET A 128 -3.88 -13.71 -1.65
N GLN A 129 -3.72 -14.90 -2.22
CA GLN A 129 -4.25 -16.14 -1.63
C GLN A 129 -3.62 -16.47 -0.26
N ASN A 130 -2.32 -16.24 -0.10
CA ASN A 130 -1.67 -16.41 1.20
C ASN A 130 -2.12 -15.36 2.21
N THR A 131 -2.36 -14.13 1.77
CA THR A 131 -2.93 -13.06 2.60
C THR A 131 -4.31 -13.44 3.13
N PHE A 132 -5.22 -13.91 2.28
CA PHE A 132 -6.55 -14.35 2.72
C PHE A 132 -6.46 -15.51 3.70
N ARG A 133 -5.61 -16.50 3.43
CA ARG A 133 -5.39 -17.63 4.33
C ARG A 133 -4.92 -17.16 5.72
N THR A 134 -3.92 -16.26 5.77
CA THR A 134 -3.41 -15.69 7.03
C THR A 134 -4.51 -14.99 7.82
N ILE A 135 -5.31 -14.16 7.14
CA ILE A 135 -6.43 -13.44 7.77
C ILE A 135 -7.44 -14.43 8.37
N ILE A 136 -7.84 -15.43 7.60
CA ILE A 136 -8.86 -16.41 8.02
C ILE A 136 -8.37 -17.24 9.19
N GLU A 137 -7.15 -17.79 9.11
CA GLU A 137 -6.55 -18.61 10.18
C GLU A 137 -6.39 -17.80 11.47
N SER A 138 -5.88 -16.58 11.37
CA SER A 138 -5.69 -15.68 12.52
C SER A 138 -7.03 -15.26 13.13
N SER A 139 -8.02 -14.91 12.32
CA SER A 139 -9.36 -14.56 12.79
C SER A 139 -10.05 -15.74 13.45
N LYS A 140 -9.96 -16.93 12.85
CA LYS A 140 -10.51 -18.18 13.42
C LYS A 140 -9.96 -18.46 14.82
N LYS A 141 -8.63 -18.32 14.99
CA LYS A 141 -7.98 -18.50 16.30
C LYS A 141 -8.52 -17.50 17.32
N ILE A 142 -8.60 -16.21 16.98
CA ILE A 142 -9.13 -15.17 17.86
C ILE A 142 -10.58 -15.47 18.27
N TYR A 143 -11.43 -15.92 17.35
CA TYR A 143 -12.82 -16.25 17.64
C TYR A 143 -12.94 -17.53 18.48
N GLN A 144 -12.05 -18.51 18.30
CA GLN A 144 -11.97 -19.69 19.16
C GLN A 144 -11.60 -19.31 20.61
N ASP A 145 -10.56 -18.47 20.77
CA ASP A 145 -10.10 -18.01 22.08
C ASP A 145 -11.18 -17.18 22.82
N LYS A 146 -12.05 -16.50 22.08
CA LYS A 146 -13.18 -15.70 22.60
C LYS A 146 -14.49 -16.50 22.71
N GLU A 147 -14.53 -17.75 22.30
CA GLU A 147 -15.74 -18.58 22.19
C GLU A 147 -16.86 -17.94 21.33
N ASP A 148 -16.47 -17.13 20.31
CA ASP A 148 -17.38 -16.41 19.42
C ASP A 148 -17.94 -17.34 18.35
N LYS A 149 -19.01 -18.05 18.69
CA LYS A 149 -19.67 -19.05 17.81
C LYS A 149 -20.26 -18.41 16.55
N VAL A 150 -20.67 -17.14 16.61
CA VAL A 150 -21.27 -16.44 15.45
C VAL A 150 -20.21 -16.21 14.39
N ASN A 151 -19.09 -15.57 14.75
CA ASN A 151 -18.00 -15.31 13.82
C ASN A 151 -17.31 -16.60 13.36
N LEU A 152 -17.22 -17.65 14.22
CA LEU A 152 -16.75 -18.97 13.79
C LEU A 152 -17.65 -19.58 12.70
N SER A 153 -18.97 -19.38 12.78
CA SER A 153 -19.86 -19.86 11.72
C SER A 153 -19.67 -19.10 10.40
N TYR A 154 -19.36 -17.79 10.42
CA TYR A 154 -19.02 -17.02 9.21
C TYR A 154 -17.70 -17.48 8.62
N ILE A 155 -16.68 -17.73 9.44
CA ILE A 155 -15.41 -18.30 8.97
C ILE A 155 -15.65 -19.66 8.28
N ALA A 156 -16.46 -20.53 8.90
CA ALA A 156 -16.75 -21.83 8.29
C ALA A 156 -17.48 -21.72 6.94
N GLN A 157 -18.35 -20.72 6.76
CA GLN A 157 -18.96 -20.44 5.46
C GLN A 157 -17.93 -19.90 4.46
N LEU A 158 -17.07 -19.00 4.90
CA LEU A 158 -16.02 -18.42 4.07
C LEU A 158 -15.03 -19.49 3.57
N GLU A 159 -14.67 -20.46 4.41
CA GLU A 159 -13.81 -21.60 4.05
C GLU A 159 -14.42 -22.53 2.97
N GLN A 160 -15.73 -22.42 2.68
CA GLN A 160 -16.40 -23.17 1.61
C GLN A 160 -16.57 -22.36 0.31
N MET A 161 -16.19 -21.08 0.30
CA MET A 161 -16.33 -20.23 -0.87
C MET A 161 -15.19 -20.48 -1.89
N ASP A 162 -15.45 -20.13 -3.14
CA ASP A 162 -14.39 -19.98 -4.15
C ASP A 162 -13.42 -18.88 -3.72
N THR A 163 -12.15 -19.25 -3.49
CA THR A 163 -11.11 -18.33 -2.99
C THR A 163 -10.74 -17.24 -3.97
N LEU A 164 -11.09 -17.38 -5.25
CA LEU A 164 -10.89 -16.37 -6.29
C LEU A 164 -12.05 -15.38 -6.39
N ALA A 165 -13.19 -15.69 -5.77
CA ALA A 165 -14.37 -14.83 -5.83
C ALA A 165 -14.15 -13.51 -5.07
N TYR A 166 -14.70 -12.41 -5.60
CA TYR A 166 -14.69 -11.10 -4.94
C TYR A 166 -15.23 -11.15 -3.51
N GLY A 167 -16.33 -11.89 -3.29
CA GLY A 167 -16.93 -12.04 -1.96
C GLY A 167 -15.99 -12.66 -0.94
N TYR A 168 -15.18 -13.65 -1.34
CA TYR A 168 -14.18 -14.26 -0.46
C TYR A 168 -13.16 -13.23 0.01
N ALA A 169 -12.61 -12.42 -0.89
CA ALA A 169 -11.68 -11.34 -0.56
C ALA A 169 -12.34 -10.28 0.34
N ALA A 170 -13.54 -9.82 -0.01
CA ALA A 170 -14.27 -8.80 0.74
C ALA A 170 -14.55 -9.25 2.19
N TYR A 171 -15.04 -10.46 2.39
CA TYR A 171 -15.31 -10.99 3.74
C TYR A 171 -14.02 -11.26 4.52
N SER A 172 -12.95 -11.72 3.87
CA SER A 172 -11.64 -11.86 4.52
C SER A 172 -11.16 -10.53 5.10
N PHE A 173 -11.18 -9.45 4.31
CA PHE A 173 -10.81 -8.13 4.80
C PHE A 173 -11.76 -7.56 5.86
N MET A 174 -13.06 -7.89 5.83
CA MET A 174 -13.98 -7.53 6.92
C MET A 174 -13.56 -8.18 8.25
N HIS A 175 -13.16 -9.45 8.25
CA HIS A 175 -12.62 -10.11 9.44
C HIS A 175 -11.30 -9.47 9.91
N ALA A 176 -10.42 -9.07 8.98
CA ALA A 176 -9.19 -8.35 9.32
C ALA A 176 -9.49 -7.01 10.03
N MET A 177 -10.43 -6.23 9.49
CA MET A 177 -10.87 -4.96 10.10
C MET A 177 -11.49 -5.18 11.48
N SER A 178 -12.37 -6.16 11.62
CA SER A 178 -13.06 -6.47 12.87
C SER A 178 -12.11 -6.93 13.98
N ASN A 179 -10.98 -7.55 13.62
CA ASN A 179 -9.97 -8.00 14.57
C ASN A 179 -8.82 -6.98 14.78
N GLY A 180 -8.89 -5.80 14.16
CA GLY A 180 -7.91 -4.74 14.37
C GLY A 180 -6.54 -5.00 13.74
N PHE A 181 -6.46 -5.82 12.67
CA PHE A 181 -5.20 -6.20 12.00
C PHE A 181 -4.46 -5.03 11.35
N TYR A 182 -5.10 -3.88 11.25
CA TYR A 182 -4.51 -2.65 10.70
C TYR A 182 -3.94 -1.70 11.76
N SER A 183 -3.94 -2.10 13.04
CA SER A 183 -3.52 -1.23 14.14
C SER A 183 -2.44 -1.91 14.99
N PRO A 184 -1.36 -1.18 15.36
CA PRO A 184 -0.30 -1.75 16.19
C PRO A 184 -0.80 -1.98 17.62
N SER A 185 -0.34 -3.06 18.23
CA SER A 185 -0.72 -3.42 19.62
C SER A 185 -0.18 -2.40 20.64
N GLN A 186 1.02 -1.89 20.42
CA GLN A 186 1.70 -0.93 21.28
C GLN A 186 2.40 0.17 20.46
N PRO A 187 1.64 1.16 19.95
CA PRO A 187 2.22 2.24 19.17
C PRO A 187 3.26 3.03 19.98
N ASN A 188 4.40 3.37 19.36
CA ASN A 188 5.42 4.21 19.97
C ASN A 188 4.93 5.64 20.17
N SER A 189 5.73 6.50 20.82
CA SER A 189 5.32 7.88 21.13
C SER A 189 5.00 8.68 19.85
N ARG A 190 5.81 8.54 18.81
CA ARG A 190 5.59 9.23 17.53
C ARG A 190 4.33 8.77 16.84
N ALA A 191 4.08 7.47 16.77
CA ALA A 191 2.84 6.92 16.21
C ALA A 191 1.60 7.43 16.98
N LYS A 192 1.67 7.46 18.32
CA LYS A 192 0.58 8.03 19.16
C LYS A 192 0.28 9.48 18.81
N GLU A 193 1.33 10.31 18.65
CA GLU A 193 1.17 11.72 18.23
C GLU A 193 0.50 11.82 16.85
N LEU A 194 0.95 11.03 15.88
CA LEU A 194 0.38 11.00 14.54
C LEU A 194 -1.09 10.55 14.55
N TYR A 195 -1.41 9.47 15.26
CA TYR A 195 -2.79 9.02 15.42
C TYR A 195 -3.68 10.06 16.12
N GLN A 196 -3.13 10.79 17.11
CA GLN A 196 -3.89 11.87 17.74
C GLN A 196 -4.13 13.04 16.80
N LYS A 197 -3.14 13.43 15.97
CA LYS A 197 -3.28 14.45 14.95
C LYS A 197 -4.36 14.06 13.92
N MET A 198 -4.34 12.81 13.46
CA MET A 198 -5.31 12.29 12.48
C MET A 198 -6.75 12.41 12.96
N LYS A 199 -7.03 12.27 14.26
CA LYS A 199 -8.39 12.38 14.84
C LYS A 199 -9.03 13.76 14.69
N SER A 200 -8.24 14.80 14.47
CA SER A 200 -8.70 16.18 14.30
C SER A 200 -8.41 16.76 12.92
N ASP A 201 -7.70 16.02 12.07
CA ASP A 201 -7.36 16.47 10.73
C ASP A 201 -8.59 16.41 9.80
N SER A 202 -8.97 17.53 9.21
CA SER A 202 -10.18 17.65 8.41
C SER A 202 -10.15 16.79 7.12
N LEU A 203 -8.98 16.62 6.50
CA LEU A 203 -8.82 15.78 5.31
C LEU A 203 -8.89 14.31 5.67
N VAL A 204 -8.22 13.91 6.76
CA VAL A 204 -8.30 12.54 7.29
C VAL A 204 -9.74 12.20 7.65
N LEU A 205 -10.44 13.07 8.40
CA LEU A 205 -11.86 12.85 8.76
C LEU A 205 -12.77 12.76 7.54
N LYS A 206 -12.47 13.51 6.48
CA LYS A 206 -13.26 13.48 5.24
C LYS A 206 -13.01 12.23 4.40
N TYR A 207 -11.76 11.76 4.31
CA TYR A 207 -11.36 10.76 3.31
C TYR A 207 -10.93 9.41 3.90
N ALA A 208 -10.44 9.32 5.15
CA ALA A 208 -9.94 8.06 5.71
C ALA A 208 -11.02 6.97 5.84
N SER A 209 -12.29 7.36 5.97
CA SER A 209 -13.45 6.44 5.98
C SER A 209 -14.15 6.30 4.63
N LYS A 210 -13.73 7.08 3.61
CA LYS A 210 -14.28 6.98 2.26
C LYS A 210 -13.62 5.82 1.53
N ASN A 211 -14.28 4.68 1.55
CA ASN A 211 -13.90 3.53 0.75
C ASN A 211 -14.82 3.41 -0.46
N SER A 212 -14.25 3.34 -1.65
CA SER A 212 -15.02 2.99 -2.84
C SER A 212 -15.27 1.49 -2.82
N TYR A 213 -16.53 1.06 -2.83
CA TYR A 213 -16.88 -0.36 -3.05
C TYR A 213 -16.81 -0.75 -4.53
N LEU A 214 -16.87 0.23 -5.40
CA LEU A 214 -16.82 0.01 -6.85
C LEU A 214 -15.41 -0.39 -7.32
N ALA A 215 -14.39 0.31 -6.84
CA ALA A 215 -13.01 0.08 -7.27
C ALA A 215 -12.52 -1.36 -7.02
N PRO A 216 -12.65 -1.97 -5.81
CA PRO A 216 -12.21 -3.34 -5.61
C PRO A 216 -13.02 -4.35 -6.42
N MET A 217 -14.32 -4.14 -6.62
CA MET A 217 -15.14 -5.01 -7.47
C MET A 217 -14.70 -4.93 -8.93
N LYS A 218 -14.47 -3.73 -9.46
CA LYS A 218 -14.08 -3.53 -10.85
C LYS A 218 -12.64 -3.99 -11.13
N PHE A 219 -11.70 -3.76 -10.22
CA PHE A 219 -10.36 -4.36 -10.33
C PHE A 219 -10.40 -5.89 -10.28
N TRP A 220 -11.32 -6.47 -9.49
CA TRP A 220 -11.51 -7.92 -9.51
C TRP A 220 -12.05 -8.40 -10.86
N GLU A 221 -13.07 -7.74 -11.42
CA GLU A 221 -13.66 -8.09 -12.71
C GLU A 221 -12.65 -7.99 -13.87
N ASN A 222 -11.81 -6.96 -13.86
CA ASN A 222 -10.92 -6.62 -14.98
C ASN A 222 -9.53 -7.26 -14.85
N GLU A 223 -9.01 -7.43 -13.64
CA GLU A 223 -7.61 -7.78 -13.38
C GLU A 223 -7.46 -9.05 -12.51
N ALA A 224 -8.57 -9.64 -12.06
CA ALA A 224 -8.56 -10.83 -11.19
C ALA A 224 -7.55 -10.72 -10.02
N TYR A 225 -7.45 -9.54 -9.40
CA TYR A 225 -6.37 -9.22 -8.43
C TYR A 225 -6.32 -10.19 -7.25
N THR A 226 -7.43 -10.90 -6.95
CA THR A 226 -7.48 -11.91 -5.89
C THR A 226 -6.58 -13.12 -6.16
N SER A 227 -6.16 -13.33 -7.40
CA SER A 227 -5.27 -14.43 -7.81
C SER A 227 -3.79 -14.02 -7.90
N ILE A 228 -3.45 -12.75 -7.70
CA ILE A 228 -2.09 -12.24 -7.90
C ILE A 228 -1.10 -12.89 -6.92
N ASP A 229 0.02 -13.34 -7.47
CA ASP A 229 1.19 -13.85 -6.77
C ASP A 229 2.44 -13.20 -7.38
N LEU A 230 3.10 -12.32 -6.62
CA LEU A 230 4.21 -11.49 -7.08
C LEU A 230 5.58 -12.18 -7.02
N LYS A 231 5.66 -13.43 -6.55
CA LYS A 231 6.95 -14.07 -6.28
C LYS A 231 7.87 -14.10 -7.48
N GLU A 232 7.35 -14.46 -8.64
CA GLU A 232 8.17 -14.54 -9.86
C GLU A 232 8.51 -13.14 -10.40
N ASN A 233 7.56 -12.21 -10.38
CA ASN A 233 7.77 -10.81 -10.79
C ASN A 233 8.89 -10.15 -9.96
N LEU A 234 8.84 -10.29 -8.64
CA LEU A 234 9.87 -9.74 -7.75
C LEU A 234 11.24 -10.40 -7.95
N LYS A 235 11.29 -11.71 -8.26
CA LYS A 235 12.56 -12.38 -8.61
C LYS A 235 13.16 -11.84 -9.90
N ILE A 236 12.33 -11.67 -10.94
CA ILE A 236 12.75 -11.13 -12.23
C ILE A 236 13.31 -9.73 -12.05
N LEU A 237 12.57 -8.83 -11.40
CA LEU A 237 13.00 -7.45 -11.15
C LEU A 237 14.30 -7.39 -10.34
N ASN A 238 14.46 -8.26 -9.33
CA ASN A 238 15.70 -8.35 -8.55
C ASN A 238 16.90 -8.83 -9.40
N GLN A 239 16.67 -9.79 -10.30
CA GLN A 239 17.69 -10.28 -11.23
C GLN A 239 18.08 -9.23 -12.29
N GLU A 240 17.15 -8.38 -12.69
CA GLU A 240 17.38 -7.24 -13.59
C GLU A 240 18.07 -6.06 -12.90
N GLY A 241 18.28 -6.16 -11.59
CA GLY A 241 19.03 -5.16 -10.82
C GLY A 241 18.19 -3.98 -10.34
N ILE A 242 16.86 -4.09 -10.36
CA ILE A 242 15.98 -3.09 -9.74
C ILE A 242 16.17 -3.14 -8.23
N GLU A 243 16.56 -2.02 -7.64
CA GLU A 243 16.74 -1.92 -6.18
C GLU A 243 15.39 -1.93 -5.49
N MET A 244 15.15 -2.92 -4.61
CA MET A 244 13.87 -3.11 -3.93
C MET A 244 14.06 -3.34 -2.44
N HIS A 245 13.21 -2.72 -1.61
CA HIS A 245 13.17 -2.91 -0.16
C HIS A 245 11.76 -3.23 0.32
N GLY A 246 11.66 -4.18 1.25
CA GLY A 246 10.39 -4.55 1.92
C GLY A 246 10.33 -4.00 3.35
N ILE A 247 9.18 -3.45 3.76
CA ILE A 247 8.96 -3.01 5.13
C ILE A 247 7.62 -3.56 5.61
N TYR A 248 7.64 -4.36 6.67
CA TYR A 248 6.47 -5.04 7.23
C TYR A 248 6.38 -4.82 8.74
N GLY A 249 5.17 -4.80 9.26
CA GLY A 249 4.88 -4.76 10.69
C GLY A 249 4.61 -6.17 11.25
N LYS A 250 5.09 -6.46 12.46
CA LYS A 250 4.79 -7.73 13.14
C LYS A 250 3.35 -7.81 13.68
N ASP A 251 2.72 -6.64 13.87
CA ASP A 251 1.32 -6.54 14.28
C ASP A 251 0.36 -6.48 13.07
N ASP A 252 0.89 -6.55 11.83
CA ASP A 252 0.08 -6.62 10.63
C ASP A 252 -0.52 -8.02 10.47
N GLY A 253 -1.79 -8.17 10.83
CA GLY A 253 -2.48 -9.44 10.78
C GLY A 253 -2.79 -9.97 9.37
N LEU A 254 -2.40 -9.23 8.32
CA LEU A 254 -2.60 -9.64 6.92
C LEU A 254 -1.50 -10.58 6.45
N TYR A 255 -0.31 -10.52 7.04
CA TYR A 255 0.85 -11.25 6.57
C TYR A 255 1.46 -12.13 7.66
N SER A 256 1.73 -13.37 7.31
CA SER A 256 2.48 -14.28 8.17
C SER A 256 3.98 -14.03 8.09
N GLU A 257 4.71 -14.46 9.11
CA GLU A 257 6.18 -14.43 9.10
C GLU A 257 6.76 -15.22 7.90
N GLU A 258 6.08 -16.28 7.45
CA GLU A 258 6.47 -17.06 6.27
C GLU A 258 6.43 -16.21 5.00
N GLN A 259 5.41 -15.35 4.84
CA GLN A 259 5.33 -14.43 3.71
C GLN A 259 6.47 -13.41 3.74
N VAL A 260 6.79 -12.84 4.91
CA VAL A 260 7.92 -11.92 5.07
C VAL A 260 9.25 -12.62 4.81
N ASN A 261 9.42 -13.86 5.28
CA ASN A 261 10.61 -14.67 4.99
C ASN A 261 10.73 -15.04 3.50
N THR A 262 9.61 -15.17 2.80
CA THR A 262 9.61 -15.34 1.33
C THR A 262 10.15 -14.07 0.65
N MET A 263 9.74 -12.88 1.10
CA MET A 263 10.30 -11.61 0.61
C MET A 263 11.81 -11.53 0.86
N ARG A 264 12.27 -11.91 2.06
CA ARG A 264 13.71 -11.94 2.40
C ARG A 264 14.50 -12.86 1.47
N LYS A 265 13.97 -14.04 1.15
CA LYS A 265 14.62 -14.97 0.21
C LYS A 265 14.72 -14.41 -1.20
N ILE A 266 13.81 -13.54 -1.60
CA ILE A 266 13.80 -12.93 -2.93
C ILE A 266 14.73 -11.71 -2.98
N LEU A 267 14.65 -10.81 -2.00
CA LEU A 267 15.35 -9.53 -2.02
C LEU A 267 16.69 -9.53 -1.30
N GLY A 268 16.86 -10.39 -0.29
CA GLY A 268 17.96 -10.38 0.68
C GLY A 268 17.48 -9.97 2.08
N ASP A 269 18.11 -10.52 3.12
CA ASP A 269 17.71 -10.28 4.52
C ASP A 269 17.88 -8.81 4.95
N ASP A 270 18.92 -8.16 4.44
CA ASP A 270 19.27 -6.75 4.73
C ASP A 270 18.27 -5.76 4.10
N LYS A 271 17.58 -6.18 3.04
CA LYS A 271 16.61 -5.36 2.31
C LYS A 271 15.19 -5.47 2.84
N VAL A 272 14.92 -6.34 3.82
CA VAL A 272 13.57 -6.53 4.36
C VAL A 272 13.52 -6.25 5.85
N LYS A 273 12.82 -5.18 6.22
CA LYS A 273 12.54 -4.81 7.61
C LYS A 273 11.26 -5.48 8.09
N TYR A 274 11.31 -6.13 9.26
CA TYR A 274 10.14 -6.68 9.95
C TYR A 274 10.08 -6.13 11.36
N LEU A 275 9.21 -5.14 11.57
CA LEU A 275 9.28 -4.18 12.67
C LEU A 275 8.31 -4.53 13.79
N ASP A 276 8.80 -4.50 15.04
CA ASP A 276 7.97 -4.65 16.24
C ASP A 276 7.07 -3.43 16.45
N ASN A 277 5.91 -3.63 17.08
CA ASN A 277 4.93 -2.55 17.36
C ASN A 277 4.59 -1.74 16.10
N CYS A 278 4.36 -2.44 15.04
CA CYS A 278 4.10 -1.91 13.72
C CYS A 278 3.04 -2.77 13.04
N SER A 279 2.03 -2.16 12.46
CA SER A 279 0.97 -2.82 11.73
C SER A 279 1.03 -2.51 10.22
N HIS A 280 -0.11 -2.46 9.56
CA HIS A 280 -0.22 -2.27 8.12
C HIS A 280 0.28 -0.91 7.62
N SER A 281 0.12 0.15 8.44
CA SER A 281 0.55 1.51 8.07
C SER A 281 1.97 1.81 8.57
N VAL A 282 2.97 1.09 8.04
CA VAL A 282 4.37 1.17 8.47
C VAL A 282 4.93 2.60 8.47
N PHE A 283 4.48 3.44 7.54
CA PHE A 283 4.87 4.85 7.42
C PHE A 283 4.28 5.75 8.53
N VAL A 284 3.29 5.26 9.29
CA VAL A 284 2.75 5.91 10.49
C VAL A 284 3.35 5.29 11.74
N ASP A 285 3.32 3.96 11.83
CA ASP A 285 3.67 3.22 13.05
C ASP A 285 5.16 3.30 13.35
N ARG A 286 5.98 3.24 12.31
CA ARG A 286 7.45 3.28 12.37
C ARG A 286 7.98 4.28 11.35
N GLN A 287 7.45 5.53 11.46
CA GLN A 287 7.74 6.62 10.52
C GLN A 287 9.24 6.84 10.30
N GLN A 288 10.05 6.85 11.38
CA GLN A 288 11.47 7.09 11.25
C GLN A 288 12.17 5.97 10.49
N GLU A 289 11.90 4.72 10.85
CA GLU A 289 12.49 3.56 10.17
C GLU A 289 12.07 3.46 8.70
N PHE A 290 10.84 3.89 8.38
CA PHE A 290 10.39 4.00 7.00
C PHE A 290 11.18 5.08 6.24
N ILE A 291 11.39 6.25 6.84
CA ILE A 291 12.17 7.35 6.25
C ILE A 291 13.64 6.94 6.10
N ASP A 292 14.22 6.26 7.09
CA ASP A 292 15.62 5.81 7.05
C ASP A 292 15.88 4.84 5.88
N VAL A 293 14.92 3.96 5.54
CA VAL A 293 15.02 3.11 4.34
C VAL A 293 15.11 3.98 3.09
N LEU A 294 14.24 4.97 2.94
CA LEU A 294 14.27 5.88 1.78
C LEU A 294 15.56 6.71 1.72
N ILE A 295 16.05 7.19 2.87
CA ILE A 295 17.34 7.92 2.93
C ILE A 295 18.48 7.03 2.44
N GLY A 296 18.49 5.75 2.83
CA GLY A 296 19.50 4.78 2.39
C GLY A 296 19.49 4.49 0.88
N LEU A 297 18.40 4.80 0.19
CA LEU A 297 18.24 4.63 -1.26
C LEU A 297 18.66 5.85 -2.09
N LYS A 298 18.93 6.99 -1.46
CA LYS A 298 19.45 8.16 -2.17
C LYS A 298 20.85 7.86 -2.70
N LYS A 299 21.01 7.98 -3.98
CA LYS A 299 22.33 7.94 -4.64
C LYS A 299 22.87 9.33 -4.88
#